data_210dd9e968aedc8e50878b0e6bb6a8b8
#
_entry.id   210dd9e968aedc8e50878b0e6bb6a8b8
#
_cell.length_a   1.000
_cell.length_b   1.000
_cell.length_c   1.000
_cell.angle_alpha   90.00
_cell.angle_beta   90.00
_cell.angle_gamma   90.00
#
_symmetry.space_group_name_H-M   'P 1'
#
loop_
_entity.id
_entity.type
_entity.pdbx_description
1 polymer ?
#
loop_
_entity_poly.entity_id
_entity_poly.type
_entity_poly.pdbx_seq_one_letter_code
_entity_poly.pdbx_strand_id
1 'polypeptide(L)'
;MPTEKQPAWPDHFRYIDSIGPEGVTIVCRRYVVIRESEHCYWLVPEGSEGYAVARQEATGKVWGNAKRVSKSSWRRFAYPDKEEALRSYKARKRHQLSHAELALERAKAALADIKDLEAINDEHLCAGGDYIKELNWVDC
;
A
#
# COMPACT_ATOMS: atom_id res chain seq x y z
N MET A 1 37.01 -5.06 25.02
CA MET A 1 36.07 -3.93 24.82
C MET A 1 34.67 -4.51 24.78
N PRO A 2 33.81 -4.21 25.75
CA PRO A 2 32.41 -4.59 25.59
C PRO A 2 31.84 -3.76 24.44
N THR A 3 31.45 -4.43 23.39
CA THR A 3 30.58 -3.85 22.38
C THR A 3 29.28 -3.47 23.11
N GLU A 4 29.03 -2.18 23.27
CA GLU A 4 27.71 -1.72 23.66
C GLU A 4 26.72 -2.34 22.69
N LYS A 5 25.93 -3.27 23.20
CA LYS A 5 24.77 -3.78 22.46
C LYS A 5 23.89 -2.56 22.21
N GLN A 6 23.87 -2.07 20.97
CA GLN A 6 22.83 -1.15 20.55
C GLN A 6 21.48 -1.74 20.96
N PRO A 7 20.59 -0.93 21.55
CA PRO A 7 19.28 -1.43 21.87
C PRO A 7 18.67 -2.06 20.62
N ALA A 8 18.27 -3.31 20.74
CA ALA A 8 17.70 -4.03 19.61
C ALA A 8 16.41 -3.33 19.19
N TRP A 9 16.43 -2.73 18.01
CA TRP A 9 15.22 -2.17 17.42
C TRP A 9 14.21 -3.26 17.11
N PRO A 10 12.89 -2.99 17.26
CA PRO A 10 11.88 -3.99 16.97
C PRO A 10 11.80 -4.28 15.47
N ASP A 11 11.72 -5.54 15.11
CA ASP A 11 11.35 -5.92 13.75
C ASP A 11 9.93 -5.48 13.45
N HIS A 12 9.67 -5.17 12.18
CA HIS A 12 8.36 -4.78 11.71
C HIS A 12 7.85 -5.79 10.70
N PHE A 13 6.54 -5.94 10.63
CA PHE A 13 5.88 -6.94 9.80
C PHE A 13 4.83 -6.28 8.91
N ARG A 14 4.73 -6.78 7.69
CA ARG A 14 3.71 -6.38 6.73
C ARG A 14 3.21 -7.62 5.99
N TYR A 15 1.90 -7.81 5.98
CA TYR A 15 1.27 -8.83 5.17
C TYR A 15 1.00 -8.30 3.76
N ILE A 16 1.33 -9.10 2.76
CA ILE A 16 1.10 -8.79 1.35
C ILE A 16 0.54 -10.00 0.62
N ASP A 17 -0.07 -9.76 -0.54
CA ASP A 17 -0.47 -10.81 -1.45
C ASP A 17 0.74 -11.31 -2.23
N SER A 18 0.81 -12.62 -2.38
CA SER A 18 1.69 -13.27 -3.35
C SER A 18 0.82 -14.02 -4.35
N ILE A 19 0.93 -13.65 -5.61
CA ILE A 19 0.15 -14.26 -6.69
C ILE A 19 1.04 -15.24 -7.41
N GLY A 20 0.61 -16.51 -7.44
CA GLY A 20 1.32 -17.59 -8.10
C GLY A 20 0.37 -18.44 -8.94
N PRO A 21 0.90 -19.49 -9.60
CA PRO A 21 0.10 -20.40 -10.44
C PRO A 21 -1.05 -21.07 -9.69
N GLU A 22 -0.91 -21.24 -8.39
CA GLU A 22 -1.90 -21.90 -7.52
C GLU A 22 -2.93 -20.94 -6.93
N GLY A 23 -2.82 -19.64 -7.24
CA GLY A 23 -3.72 -18.61 -6.74
C GLY A 23 -3.03 -17.56 -5.88
N VAL A 24 -3.81 -16.94 -4.99
CA VAL A 24 -3.34 -15.88 -4.08
C VAL A 24 -3.01 -16.48 -2.72
N THR A 25 -1.80 -16.22 -2.25
CA THR A 25 -1.39 -16.54 -0.88
C THR A 25 -1.04 -15.26 -0.12
N ILE A 26 -1.16 -15.30 1.19
CA ILE A 26 -0.79 -14.18 2.06
C ILE A 26 0.59 -14.47 2.64
N VAL A 27 1.51 -13.53 2.45
CA VAL A 27 2.89 -13.65 2.94
C VAL A 27 3.15 -12.55 3.97
N CYS A 28 3.76 -12.94 5.09
CA CYS A 28 4.25 -11.99 6.09
C CYS A 28 5.69 -11.61 5.73
N ARG A 29 5.91 -10.35 5.38
CA ARG A 29 7.26 -9.80 5.17
C ARG A 29 7.79 -9.16 6.44
N ARG A 30 9.03 -9.49 6.75
CA ARG A 30 9.78 -8.88 7.85
C ARG A 30 10.61 -7.72 7.34
N TYR A 31 10.59 -6.63 8.08
CA TYR A 31 11.38 -5.44 7.84
C TYR A 31 12.28 -5.15 9.04
N VAL A 32 13.50 -4.73 8.74
CA VAL A 32 14.53 -4.43 9.74
C VAL A 32 14.69 -2.92 9.84
N VAL A 33 14.78 -2.42 11.07
CA VAL A 33 15.06 -1.00 11.34
C VAL A 33 16.54 -0.72 11.11
N ILE A 34 16.86 0.27 10.30
CA ILE A 34 18.23 0.72 10.03
C ILE A 34 18.57 2.06 10.65
N ARG A 35 17.56 2.83 11.02
CA ARG A 35 17.71 4.14 11.65
C ARG A 35 16.48 4.48 12.47
N GLU A 36 16.70 5.23 13.52
CA GLU A 36 15.67 5.73 14.42
C GLU A 36 15.80 7.24 14.59
N SER A 37 14.67 7.92 14.65
CA SER A 37 14.56 9.28 15.16
C SER A 37 13.58 9.31 16.33
N GLU A 38 13.36 10.47 16.93
CA GLU A 38 12.42 10.62 18.05
C GLU A 38 11.02 10.10 17.73
N HIS A 39 10.54 10.30 16.50
CA HIS A 39 9.17 9.98 16.12
C HIS A 39 9.04 8.87 15.07
N CYS A 40 10.12 8.42 14.47
CA CYS A 40 10.10 7.53 13.34
C CYS A 40 11.18 6.45 13.37
N TYR A 41 10.88 5.33 12.68
CA TYR A 41 11.85 4.32 12.25
C TYR A 41 11.99 4.34 10.73
N TRP A 42 13.17 3.97 10.24
CA TRP A 42 13.38 3.66 8.82
C TRP A 42 13.59 2.18 8.66
N LEU A 43 12.79 1.58 7.79
CA LEU A 43 12.71 0.15 7.58
C LEU A 43 13.22 -0.25 6.20
N VAL A 44 13.90 -1.38 6.12
CA VAL A 44 14.25 -2.04 4.87
C VAL A 44 13.83 -3.51 4.92
N PRO A 45 13.59 -4.17 3.79
CA PRO A 45 13.29 -5.60 3.77
C PRO A 45 14.44 -6.40 4.40
N GLU A 46 14.09 -7.48 5.08
CA GLU A 46 15.07 -8.44 5.59
C GLU A 46 16.01 -8.89 4.46
N GLY A 47 17.30 -8.89 4.71
CA GLY A 47 18.34 -9.20 3.73
C GLY A 47 18.93 -7.98 3.01
N SER A 48 18.30 -6.81 3.09
CA SER A 48 18.79 -5.57 2.48
C SER A 48 19.50 -4.64 3.46
N GLU A 49 19.52 -4.97 4.75
CA GLU A 49 20.05 -4.13 5.81
C GLU A 49 21.54 -3.82 5.63
N GLY A 50 22.34 -4.80 5.24
CA GLY A 50 23.78 -4.61 5.03
C GLY A 50 24.07 -3.58 3.95
N TYR A 51 23.40 -3.67 2.82
CA TYR A 51 23.54 -2.73 1.73
C TYR A 51 23.02 -1.32 2.10
N ALA A 52 21.88 -1.25 2.75
CA ALA A 52 21.27 0.01 3.15
C ALA A 52 22.12 0.76 4.19
N VAL A 53 22.67 0.06 5.18
CA VAL A 53 23.56 0.63 6.19
C VAL A 53 24.86 1.10 5.55
N ALA A 54 25.46 0.30 4.68
CA ALA A 54 26.70 0.68 3.97
C ALA A 54 26.50 1.94 3.13
N ARG A 55 25.37 2.06 2.43
CA ARG A 55 25.05 3.28 1.68
C ARG A 55 24.81 4.49 2.58
N GLN A 56 24.15 4.29 3.71
CA GLN A 56 23.93 5.36 4.68
C GLN A 56 25.25 5.88 5.24
N GLU A 57 26.19 4.99 5.57
CA GLU A 57 27.52 5.37 6.05
C GLU A 57 28.33 6.09 4.99
N ALA A 58 28.27 5.64 3.74
CA ALA A 58 28.99 6.22 2.62
C ALA A 58 28.48 7.61 2.21
N THR A 59 27.18 7.83 2.24
CA THR A 59 26.54 9.04 1.71
C THR A 59 26.04 10.00 2.80
N GLY A 60 25.96 9.56 4.04
CA GLY A 60 25.34 10.32 5.13
C GLY A 60 23.81 10.45 5.04
N LYS A 61 23.21 9.87 4.02
CA LYS A 61 21.76 9.91 3.77
C LYS A 61 21.13 8.53 3.88
N VAL A 62 19.91 8.48 4.35
CA VAL A 62 19.13 7.24 4.38
C VAL A 62 18.89 6.75 2.94
N TRP A 63 19.01 5.44 2.75
CA TRP A 63 18.70 4.82 1.45
C TRP A 63 17.28 5.18 0.98
N GLY A 64 17.14 5.61 -0.28
CA GLY A 64 15.87 6.11 -0.80
C GLY A 64 14.72 5.10 -0.84
N ASN A 65 15.04 3.80 -0.84
CA ASN A 65 14.04 2.73 -0.78
C ASN A 65 13.63 2.35 0.65
N ALA A 66 14.27 2.91 1.67
CA ALA A 66 13.87 2.72 3.05
C ALA A 66 12.49 3.35 3.30
N LYS A 67 11.65 2.64 4.04
CA LYS A 67 10.30 3.11 4.40
C LYS A 67 10.34 3.77 5.77
N ARG A 68 9.90 5.01 5.83
CA ARG A 68 9.75 5.73 7.09
C ARG A 68 8.42 5.37 7.74
N VAL A 69 8.46 4.99 9.02
CA VAL A 69 7.29 4.60 9.80
C VAL A 69 7.22 5.44 11.06
N SER A 70 6.08 6.06 11.32
CA SER A 70 5.83 6.79 12.56
C SER A 70 5.66 5.81 13.73
N LYS A 71 6.24 6.15 14.88
CA LYS A 71 6.09 5.38 16.12
C LYS A 71 4.69 5.45 16.72
N SER A 72 3.95 6.52 16.45
CA SER A 72 2.67 6.81 17.10
C SER A 72 1.45 6.79 16.16
N SER A 73 1.65 6.83 14.85
CA SER A 73 0.53 6.81 13.90
C SER A 73 -0.16 5.45 13.89
N TRP A 74 -1.49 5.46 13.82
CA TRP A 74 -2.29 4.25 13.62
C TRP A 74 -2.17 3.71 12.18
N ARG A 75 -1.80 4.55 11.24
CA ARG A 75 -1.55 4.21 9.83
C ARG A 75 -0.06 4.07 9.59
N ARG A 76 0.41 2.86 9.40
CA ARG A 76 1.82 2.56 9.19
C ARG A 76 2.01 1.64 8.01
N PHE A 77 3.18 1.74 7.37
CA PHE A 77 3.58 0.81 6.33
C PHE A 77 3.75 -0.62 6.87
N ALA A 78 4.34 -0.75 8.04
CA ALA A 78 4.57 -2.00 8.75
C ALA A 78 4.43 -1.78 10.26
N TYR A 79 4.24 -2.85 11.01
CA TYR A 79 3.99 -2.81 12.44
C TYR A 79 4.93 -3.76 13.18
N PRO A 80 5.36 -3.41 14.39
CA PRO A 80 6.15 -4.33 15.23
C PRO A 80 5.34 -5.53 15.73
N ASP A 81 4.03 -5.42 15.79
CA ASP A 81 3.11 -6.47 16.17
C ASP A 81 2.44 -7.09 14.94
N LYS A 82 2.51 -8.43 14.82
CA LYS A 82 1.89 -9.18 13.73
C LYS A 82 0.37 -9.07 13.70
N GLU A 83 -0.28 -8.96 14.86
CA GLU A 83 -1.73 -8.79 14.92
C GLU A 83 -2.17 -7.45 14.34
N GLU A 84 -1.44 -6.37 14.65
CA GLU A 84 -1.69 -5.06 14.06
C GLU A 84 -1.37 -5.05 12.57
N ALA A 85 -0.31 -5.71 12.15
CA ALA A 85 0.04 -5.88 10.73
C ALA A 85 -1.06 -6.60 9.96
N LEU A 86 -1.63 -7.66 10.54
CA LEU A 86 -2.75 -8.40 9.94
C LEU A 86 -4.03 -7.57 9.88
N ARG A 87 -4.30 -6.80 10.92
CA ARG A 87 -5.45 -5.85 10.93
C ARG A 87 -5.33 -4.82 9.84
N SER A 88 -4.14 -4.28 9.65
CA SER A 88 -3.85 -3.34 8.56
C SER A 88 -4.02 -3.98 7.18
N TYR A 89 -3.58 -5.22 7.00
CA TYR A 89 -3.81 -5.98 5.78
C TYR A 89 -5.29 -6.16 5.47
N LYS A 90 -6.07 -6.57 6.47
CA LYS A 90 -7.54 -6.72 6.33
C LYS A 90 -8.20 -5.40 5.94
N ALA A 91 -7.81 -4.29 6.56
CA ALA A 91 -8.34 -2.98 6.23
C ALA A 91 -8.03 -2.58 4.77
N ARG A 92 -6.81 -2.82 4.32
CA ARG A 92 -6.43 -2.58 2.91
C ARG A 92 -7.24 -3.43 1.94
N LYS A 93 -7.50 -4.69 2.27
CA LYS A 93 -8.33 -5.57 1.44
C LYS A 93 -9.79 -5.14 1.39
N ARG A 94 -10.36 -4.68 2.50
CA ARG A 94 -11.71 -4.11 2.52
C ARG A 94 -11.82 -2.87 1.64
N HIS A 95 -10.84 -1.98 1.70
CA HIS A 95 -10.78 -0.83 0.81
C HIS A 95 -10.69 -1.24 -0.66
N GLN A 96 -9.80 -2.17 -0.98
CA GLN A 96 -9.66 -2.70 -2.34
C GLN A 96 -10.97 -3.31 -2.85
N LEU A 97 -11.66 -4.09 -2.01
CA LEU A 97 -12.96 -4.68 -2.34
C LEU A 97 -14.01 -3.60 -2.62
N SER A 98 -14.12 -2.61 -1.75
CA SER A 98 -15.06 -1.49 -1.96
C SER A 98 -14.80 -0.73 -3.25
N HIS A 99 -13.55 -0.46 -3.58
CA HIS A 99 -13.18 0.18 -4.84
C HIS A 99 -13.50 -0.70 -6.06
N ALA A 100 -13.24 -2.00 -5.95
CA ALA A 100 -13.56 -2.94 -7.03
C ALA A 100 -15.07 -3.07 -7.28
N GLU A 101 -15.87 -3.13 -6.21
CA GLU A 101 -17.33 -3.14 -6.30
C GLU A 101 -17.87 -1.86 -6.95
N LEU A 102 -17.35 -0.71 -6.55
CA LEU A 102 -17.72 0.57 -7.15
C LEU A 102 -17.35 0.64 -8.63
N ALA A 103 -16.14 0.19 -8.99
CA ALA A 103 -15.70 0.12 -10.38
C ALA A 103 -16.58 -0.82 -11.21
N LEU A 104 -16.98 -1.96 -10.63
CA LEU A 104 -17.89 -2.89 -11.27
C LEU A 104 -19.27 -2.27 -11.54
N GLU A 105 -19.86 -1.60 -10.55
CA GLU A 105 -21.15 -0.93 -10.69
C GLU A 105 -21.11 0.20 -11.73
N ARG A 106 -20.03 0.98 -11.75
CA ARG A 106 -19.81 2.01 -12.77
C ARG A 106 -19.73 1.42 -14.17
N ALA A 107 -19.00 0.32 -14.34
CA ALA A 107 -18.88 -0.35 -15.64
C ALA A 107 -20.23 -0.92 -16.11
N LYS A 108 -20.98 -1.55 -15.23
CA LYS A 108 -22.34 -2.06 -15.52
C LYS A 108 -23.29 -0.95 -15.94
N ALA A 109 -23.27 0.17 -15.21
CA ALA A 109 -24.11 1.33 -15.51
C ALA A 109 -23.77 1.92 -16.89
N ALA A 110 -22.50 2.08 -17.21
CA ALA A 110 -22.06 2.58 -18.51
C ALA A 110 -22.48 1.66 -19.66
N LEU A 111 -22.34 0.34 -19.51
CA LEU A 111 -22.76 -0.63 -20.52
C LEU A 111 -24.29 -0.66 -20.69
N ALA A 112 -25.05 -0.53 -19.61
CA ALA A 112 -26.52 -0.45 -19.68
C ALA A 112 -26.99 0.81 -20.41
N ASP A 113 -26.27 1.92 -20.22
CA ASP A 113 -26.62 3.21 -20.84
C ASP A 113 -26.39 3.21 -22.36
N ILE A 114 -25.42 2.48 -22.87
CA ILE A 114 -25.05 2.45 -24.28
C ILE A 114 -25.52 1.21 -25.04
N LYS A 115 -26.17 0.24 -24.39
CA LYS A 115 -26.51 -1.06 -24.99
C LYS A 115 -27.37 -0.95 -26.24
N ASP A 116 -28.22 0.07 -26.32
CA ASP A 116 -29.16 0.32 -27.42
C ASP A 116 -28.61 1.29 -28.46
N LEU A 117 -27.37 1.73 -28.34
CA LEU A 117 -26.72 2.65 -29.27
C LEU A 117 -25.94 1.87 -30.34
N GLU A 118 -26.28 2.05 -31.60
CA GLU A 118 -25.54 1.46 -32.71
C GLU A 118 -24.21 2.17 -32.97
N ALA A 119 -24.15 3.48 -32.65
CA ALA A 119 -22.96 4.29 -32.73
C ALA A 119 -22.96 5.32 -31.61
N ILE A 120 -21.81 5.54 -31.01
CA ILE A 120 -21.58 6.57 -29.99
C ILE A 120 -21.07 7.82 -30.70
N ASN A 121 -21.73 8.95 -30.51
CA ASN A 121 -21.26 10.25 -30.98
C ASN A 121 -21.12 11.21 -29.79
N ASP A 122 -20.54 12.39 -30.02
CA ASP A 122 -20.26 13.38 -28.99
C ASP A 122 -21.53 13.83 -28.24
N GLU A 123 -22.67 13.86 -28.91
CA GLU A 123 -23.95 14.22 -28.31
C GLU A 123 -24.41 13.16 -27.30
N HIS A 124 -24.26 11.89 -27.63
CA HIS A 124 -24.57 10.80 -26.72
C HIS A 124 -23.67 10.80 -25.48
N LEU A 125 -22.39 11.09 -25.65
CA LEU A 125 -21.46 11.22 -24.53
C LEU A 125 -21.84 12.38 -23.60
N CYS A 126 -22.42 13.44 -24.17
CA CYS A 126 -22.94 14.57 -23.38
C CYS A 126 -24.31 14.31 -22.76
N ALA A 127 -25.17 13.54 -23.43
CA ALA A 127 -26.54 13.28 -23.00
C ALA A 127 -26.68 12.24 -21.88
N GLY A 128 -25.78 11.24 -21.86
CA GLY A 128 -25.64 10.31 -20.72
C GLY A 128 -25.06 10.95 -19.47
N GLY A 129 -24.89 12.27 -19.52
CA GLY A 129 -24.02 13.01 -18.63
C GLY A 129 -24.47 13.14 -17.19
N ASP A 130 -25.73 13.11 -16.86
CA ASP A 130 -26.11 13.39 -15.48
C ASP A 130 -25.78 12.23 -14.56
N TYR A 131 -26.01 11.02 -14.99
CA TYR A 131 -25.63 9.82 -14.25
C TYR A 131 -24.12 9.60 -14.23
N ILE A 132 -23.44 9.83 -15.35
CA ILE A 132 -21.98 9.69 -15.46
C ILE A 132 -21.27 10.81 -14.69
N LYS A 133 -21.81 12.03 -14.66
CA LYS A 133 -21.28 13.15 -13.88
C LYS A 133 -21.28 12.89 -12.37
N GLU A 134 -22.34 12.28 -11.85
CA GLU A 134 -22.41 11.93 -10.42
C GLU A 134 -21.34 10.89 -10.03
N LEU A 135 -20.99 10.00 -10.95
CA LEU A 135 -19.97 8.97 -10.72
C LEU A 135 -18.52 9.47 -10.91
N ASN A 136 -18.31 10.51 -11.69
CA ASN A 136 -16.98 11.02 -12.02
C ASN A 136 -16.39 11.97 -10.96
N TRP A 137 -17.14 12.37 -9.97
CA TRP A 137 -16.68 13.33 -8.96
C TRP A 137 -15.80 12.73 -7.88
N VAL A 138 -15.59 11.44 -7.88
CA VAL A 138 -14.86 10.75 -6.82
C VAL A 138 -13.37 10.62 -7.13
N ASP A 139 -12.95 10.90 -8.37
CA ASP A 139 -11.58 10.65 -8.84
C ASP A 139 -10.79 11.92 -9.20
N CYS A 140 -11.26 13.06 -8.77
CA CYS A 140 -10.50 14.30 -8.93
C CYS A 140 -9.76 14.66 -7.66
#